data_21ea4c08aedd37dd1a98ea6739f07514
#
_entry.id   21ea4c08aedd37dd1a98ea6739f07514
#
_cell.length_a   1.000
_cell.length_b   1.000
_cell.length_c   1.000
_cell.angle_alpha   90.00
_cell.angle_beta   90.00
_cell.angle_gamma   90.00
#
_symmetry.space_group_name_H-M   'P 1'
#
loop_
_entity.id
_entity.type
_entity.pdbx_description
1 polymer ?
#
loop_
_entity_poly.entity_id
_entity_poly.type
_entity_poly.pdbx_seq_one_letter_code
_entity_poly.pdbx_strand_id
1 'polypeptide(L)'
;MSQKDIVSKGLLKHLLVDMARYLLRLDLIDAELLSTEEQRIEDRRADLVAKVKPAQGDRFILHLEIQNANDGQMPVRMLRYLTDIHLAHPGQRVHQCLVYIGAERLTMKKGLDSPQLRYRYEVIDMRSIDYRTLYASDQPEALVLAILGDFGADEPPTVVRRLVEKLYTLTGADEKRLRECLSMLEILADNRHLTLNLQETCAMLQINLERLPSYQIGMEKGLEKGLEKGLEKGMEKGMEKGMEKGMEEGAHRKALAVAERLLAMNFSPEQIAAITQLPLTEIPTKAH
;
A
#
# COMPACT_ATOMS: atom_id res chain seq x y z
N MET A 1 -5.56 2.94 -9.29
CA MET A 1 -5.94 3.83 -8.17
C MET A 1 -4.83 3.77 -7.14
N SER A 2 -4.19 4.93 -6.87
CA SER A 2 -3.09 4.99 -5.90
C SER A 2 -3.64 4.85 -4.48
N GLN A 3 -2.90 4.22 -3.57
CA GLN A 3 -3.22 4.15 -2.13
C GLN A 3 -3.51 5.53 -1.49
N LYS A 4 -3.18 6.63 -2.17
CA LYS A 4 -3.48 8.01 -1.75
C LYS A 4 -4.96 8.41 -1.86
N ASP A 5 -5.79 7.67 -2.63
CA ASP A 5 -7.21 8.01 -2.85
C ASP A 5 -8.15 7.49 -1.75
N ILE A 6 -7.64 6.74 -0.78
CA ILE A 6 -8.44 6.09 0.26
C ILE A 6 -8.76 7.05 1.42
N VAL A 7 -8.01 8.14 1.54
CA VAL A 7 -8.18 9.10 2.64
C VAL A 7 -9.11 10.24 2.19
N SER A 8 -10.29 10.36 2.81
CA SER A 8 -11.23 11.42 2.48
C SER A 8 -10.63 12.82 2.73
N LYS A 9 -11.01 13.84 1.91
CA LYS A 9 -10.55 15.23 2.11
C LYS A 9 -10.84 15.75 3.52
N GLY A 10 -11.93 15.29 4.13
CA GLY A 10 -12.27 15.61 5.52
C GLY A 10 -11.23 15.07 6.51
N LEU A 11 -10.81 13.82 6.34
CA LEU A 11 -9.81 13.19 7.19
C LEU A 11 -8.44 13.87 7.05
N LEU A 12 -8.04 14.24 5.81
CA LEU A 12 -6.81 15.01 5.57
C LEU A 12 -6.83 16.38 6.25
N LYS A 13 -7.99 17.06 6.26
CA LYS A 13 -8.13 18.34 6.98
C LYS A 13 -7.98 18.17 8.48
N HIS A 14 -8.62 17.16 9.08
CA HIS A 14 -8.48 16.87 10.51
C HIS A 14 -7.03 16.49 10.85
N LEU A 15 -6.41 15.63 10.06
CA LEU A 15 -5.00 15.25 10.22
C LEU A 15 -4.09 16.49 10.20
N LEU A 16 -4.27 17.40 9.23
CA LEU A 16 -3.50 18.65 9.14
C LEU A 16 -3.67 19.51 10.40
N VAL A 17 -4.91 19.69 10.86
CA VAL A 17 -5.20 20.51 12.06
C VAL A 17 -4.56 19.90 13.30
N ASP A 18 -4.64 18.59 13.46
CA ASP A 18 -4.06 17.92 14.62
C ASP A 18 -2.53 17.90 14.56
N MET A 19 -1.93 17.67 13.40
CA MET A 19 -0.48 17.83 13.25
C MET A 19 -0.03 19.25 13.55
N ALA A 20 -0.75 20.26 13.07
CA ALA A 20 -0.45 21.65 13.37
C ALA A 20 -0.52 21.94 14.88
N ARG A 21 -1.55 21.47 15.55
CA ARG A 21 -1.76 21.68 17.00
C ARG A 21 -0.71 20.97 17.84
N TYR A 22 -0.52 19.64 17.60
CA TYR A 22 0.29 18.83 18.50
C TYR A 22 1.79 18.85 18.16
N LEU A 23 2.15 19.00 16.89
CA LEU A 23 3.55 19.01 16.47
C LEU A 23 4.13 20.42 16.37
N LEU A 24 3.33 21.37 15.84
CA LEU A 24 3.77 22.75 15.64
C LEU A 24 3.29 23.71 16.74
N ARG A 25 2.50 23.19 17.69
CA ARG A 25 1.91 23.97 18.78
C ARG A 25 1.10 25.18 18.29
N LEU A 26 0.44 25.02 17.14
CA LEU A 26 -0.42 26.04 16.54
C LEU A 26 -1.87 25.78 16.97
N ASP A 27 -2.48 26.70 17.68
CA ASP A 27 -3.91 26.64 17.99
C ASP A 27 -4.68 27.26 16.82
N LEU A 28 -5.26 26.40 15.97
CA LEU A 28 -5.98 26.80 14.76
C LEU A 28 -7.47 26.92 15.03
N ILE A 29 -8.06 28.02 14.59
CA ILE A 29 -9.52 28.24 14.63
C ILE A 29 -10.18 28.01 13.28
N ASP A 30 -9.41 27.99 12.19
CA ASP A 30 -9.91 27.71 10.84
C ASP A 30 -8.80 27.20 9.94
N ALA A 31 -9.12 26.26 9.04
CA ALA A 31 -8.23 25.71 8.04
C ALA A 31 -8.98 25.41 6.74
N GLU A 32 -8.45 25.85 5.61
CA GLU A 32 -8.96 25.59 4.28
C GLU A 32 -7.87 24.88 3.46
N LEU A 33 -8.16 23.65 3.01
CA LEU A 33 -7.25 22.91 2.12
C LEU A 33 -7.20 23.60 0.75
N LEU A 34 -6.01 23.89 0.27
CA LEU A 34 -5.78 24.50 -1.03
C LEU A 34 -5.52 23.41 -2.06
N SER A 35 -6.01 23.62 -3.29
CA SER A 35 -5.65 22.77 -4.43
C SER A 35 -4.25 23.11 -4.90
N THR A 36 -3.40 22.09 -5.07
CA THR A 36 -2.03 22.23 -5.58
C THR A 36 -1.93 21.83 -7.06
N GLU A 37 -3.07 21.81 -7.77
CA GLU A 37 -3.17 21.39 -9.18
C GLU A 37 -2.70 22.48 -10.15
N GLU A 38 -1.39 22.69 -10.24
CA GLU A 38 -0.79 23.35 -11.39
C GLU A 38 -0.05 22.31 -12.26
N GLN A 39 -0.44 22.25 -13.54
CA GLN A 39 0.17 21.36 -14.53
C GLN A 39 1.63 21.75 -14.76
N ARG A 40 2.56 20.95 -14.28
CA ARG A 40 3.97 20.95 -14.67
C ARG A 40 4.42 19.54 -15.02
N ILE A 41 5.45 19.44 -15.86
CA ILE A 41 5.98 18.23 -16.53
C ILE A 41 6.39 17.09 -15.56
N GLU A 42 6.45 17.33 -14.27
CA GLU A 42 6.64 16.33 -13.23
C GLU A 42 5.47 16.37 -12.24
N ASP A 43 4.73 15.28 -12.14
CA ASP A 43 3.56 15.05 -11.26
C ASP A 43 3.92 14.98 -9.76
N ARG A 44 4.77 15.88 -9.27
CA ARG A 44 5.11 15.96 -7.85
C ARG A 44 4.33 17.12 -7.23
N ARG A 45 3.29 16.76 -6.47
CA ARG A 45 2.44 17.70 -5.73
C ARG A 45 2.90 17.76 -4.27
N ALA A 46 2.76 18.93 -3.62
CA ALA A 46 2.88 19.05 -2.19
C ALA A 46 1.78 18.24 -1.50
N ASP A 47 2.10 17.56 -0.39
CA ASP A 47 1.15 16.65 0.24
C ASP A 47 -0.05 17.38 0.84
N LEU A 48 0.18 18.36 1.71
CA LEU A 48 -0.87 19.12 2.39
C LEU A 48 -0.55 20.61 2.38
N VAL A 49 -1.35 21.41 1.67
CA VAL A 49 -1.26 22.87 1.68
C VAL A 49 -2.61 23.43 2.11
N ALA A 50 -2.61 24.24 3.16
CA ALA A 50 -3.84 24.83 3.68
C ALA A 50 -3.64 26.29 4.05
N LYS A 51 -4.68 27.11 3.83
CA LYS A 51 -4.78 28.45 4.42
C LYS A 51 -5.35 28.30 5.81
N VAL A 52 -4.56 28.68 6.81
CA VAL A 52 -4.91 28.50 8.22
C VAL A 52 -5.03 29.83 8.95
N LYS A 53 -5.89 29.86 9.96
CA LYS A 53 -6.03 30.99 10.88
C LYS A 53 -5.72 30.49 12.30
N PRO A 54 -4.60 30.92 12.91
CA PRO A 54 -4.31 30.62 14.30
C PRO A 54 -5.26 31.37 15.22
N ALA A 55 -5.38 30.95 16.49
CA ALA A 55 -6.15 31.63 17.49
C ALA A 55 -5.63 33.07 17.76
N GLN A 56 -4.30 33.25 17.59
CA GLN A 56 -3.66 34.55 17.69
C GLN A 56 -2.79 34.79 16.44
N GLY A 57 -2.94 35.99 15.84
CA GLY A 57 -2.19 36.42 14.66
C GLY A 57 -2.96 36.33 13.34
N ASP A 58 -2.25 36.62 12.26
CA ASP A 58 -2.80 36.68 10.91
C ASP A 58 -2.86 35.29 10.24
N ARG A 59 -3.74 35.17 9.24
CA ARG A 59 -3.80 33.98 8.38
C ARG A 59 -2.48 33.78 7.66
N PHE A 60 -2.10 32.51 7.48
CA PHE A 60 -0.93 32.12 6.70
C PHE A 60 -1.18 30.80 5.96
N ILE A 61 -0.28 30.43 5.07
CA ILE A 61 -0.32 29.15 4.38
C ILE A 61 0.59 28.18 5.14
N LEU A 62 0.01 27.08 5.60
CA LEU A 62 0.72 25.95 6.18
C LEU A 62 0.92 24.89 5.10
N HIS A 63 2.18 24.54 4.85
CA HIS A 63 2.57 23.42 4.02
C HIS A 63 3.19 22.32 4.87
N LEU A 64 2.53 21.15 4.90
CA LEU A 64 3.04 19.94 5.54
C LEU A 64 3.40 18.91 4.47
N GLU A 65 4.65 18.49 4.44
CA GLU A 65 5.15 17.40 3.60
C GLU A 65 5.42 16.18 4.48
N ILE A 66 4.90 15.01 4.10
CA ILE A 66 5.03 13.77 4.87
C ILE A 66 5.99 12.83 4.14
N GLN A 67 7.03 12.36 4.83
CA GLN A 67 8.03 11.47 4.27
C GLN A 67 8.25 10.23 5.14
N ASN A 68 8.22 9.06 4.52
CA ASN A 68 8.49 7.77 5.15
C ASN A 68 9.90 7.23 4.86
N ALA A 69 10.67 7.88 4.01
CA ALA A 69 12.05 7.52 3.68
C ALA A 69 12.93 8.76 3.60
N ASN A 70 14.24 8.58 3.81
CA ASN A 70 15.21 9.65 3.63
C ASN A 70 15.38 9.98 2.14
N ASP A 71 15.26 11.26 1.78
CA ASP A 71 15.46 11.78 0.43
C ASP A 71 16.46 12.94 0.47
N GLY A 72 17.62 12.75 -0.15
CA GLY A 72 18.67 13.78 -0.19
C GLY A 72 18.26 15.03 -1.01
N GLN A 73 17.28 14.92 -1.89
CA GLN A 73 16.76 16.04 -2.70
C GLN A 73 15.64 16.81 -1.99
N MET A 74 15.23 16.37 -0.80
CA MET A 74 14.11 16.98 -0.08
C MET A 74 14.23 18.50 0.11
N PRO A 75 15.42 19.07 0.43
CA PRO A 75 15.54 20.52 0.53
C PRO A 75 15.25 21.27 -0.76
N VAL A 76 15.60 20.70 -1.91
CA VAL A 76 15.31 21.29 -3.24
C VAL A 76 13.81 21.19 -3.54
N ARG A 77 13.19 20.05 -3.22
CA ARG A 77 11.74 19.86 -3.38
C ARG A 77 10.94 20.85 -2.54
N MET A 78 11.31 21.00 -1.27
CA MET A 78 10.65 21.96 -0.36
C MET A 78 10.80 23.40 -0.83
N LEU A 79 11.96 23.80 -1.37
CA LEU A 79 12.15 25.12 -1.95
C LEU A 79 11.29 25.33 -3.20
N ARG A 80 11.19 24.32 -4.06
CA ARG A 80 10.31 24.36 -5.24
C ARG A 80 8.86 24.56 -4.82
N TYR A 81 8.35 23.79 -3.86
CA TYR A 81 7.00 23.94 -3.33
C TYR A 81 6.77 25.34 -2.74
N LEU A 82 7.77 25.89 -2.02
CA LEU A 82 7.68 27.26 -1.52
C LEU A 82 7.47 28.26 -2.64
N THR A 83 8.25 28.13 -3.73
CA THR A 83 8.15 29.01 -4.91
C THR A 83 6.78 28.89 -5.57
N ASP A 84 6.30 27.66 -5.77
CA ASP A 84 5.00 27.40 -6.39
C ASP A 84 3.86 27.97 -5.53
N ILE A 85 3.92 27.80 -4.20
CA ILE A 85 2.95 28.39 -3.28
C ILE A 85 2.96 29.94 -3.33
N HIS A 86 4.14 30.56 -3.39
CA HIS A 86 4.23 32.02 -3.48
C HIS A 86 3.73 32.56 -4.81
N LEU A 87 3.93 31.81 -5.92
CA LEU A 87 3.37 32.18 -7.23
C LEU A 87 1.84 32.09 -7.24
N ALA A 88 1.28 31.04 -6.64
CA ALA A 88 -0.17 30.86 -6.56
C ALA A 88 -0.83 31.80 -5.56
N HIS A 89 -0.13 32.20 -4.49
CA HIS A 89 -0.65 33.01 -3.40
C HIS A 89 0.28 34.18 -3.04
N PRO A 90 0.42 35.18 -3.92
CA PRO A 90 1.36 36.29 -3.71
C PRO A 90 1.07 37.06 -2.43
N GLY A 91 2.14 37.41 -1.71
CA GLY A 91 2.05 38.20 -0.47
C GLY A 91 1.57 37.43 0.77
N GLN A 92 1.19 36.16 0.65
CA GLN A 92 0.84 35.34 1.81
C GLN A 92 2.11 34.84 2.52
N ARG A 93 2.07 34.84 3.86
CA ARG A 93 3.11 34.22 4.67
C ARG A 93 2.97 32.69 4.54
N VAL A 94 4.08 32.00 4.37
CA VAL A 94 4.11 30.52 4.25
C VAL A 94 4.94 29.95 5.38
N HIS A 95 4.42 28.91 6.03
CA HIS A 95 5.14 28.10 7.01
C HIS A 95 5.24 26.67 6.43
N GLN A 96 6.46 26.18 6.25
CA GLN A 96 6.72 24.84 5.75
C GLN A 96 7.27 23.93 6.81
N CYS A 97 6.71 22.73 6.92
CA CYS A 97 7.16 21.68 7.82
C CYS A 97 7.22 20.34 7.10
N LEU A 98 8.33 19.63 7.25
CA LEU A 98 8.48 18.24 6.88
C LEU A 98 8.21 17.37 8.11
N VAL A 99 7.29 16.44 8.00
CA VAL A 99 7.00 15.44 9.04
C VAL A 99 7.55 14.09 8.59
N TYR A 100 8.58 13.61 9.28
CA TYR A 100 9.19 12.33 9.00
C TYR A 100 8.53 11.22 9.82
N ILE A 101 7.99 10.22 9.13
CA ILE A 101 7.27 9.08 9.70
C ILE A 101 7.96 7.73 9.44
N GLY A 102 9.17 7.75 8.86
CA GLY A 102 9.88 6.54 8.47
C GLY A 102 10.44 5.72 9.63
N ALA A 103 10.71 4.43 9.40
CA ALA A 103 11.31 3.53 10.38
C ALA A 103 12.79 3.84 10.63
N GLU A 104 13.53 4.31 9.62
CA GLU A 104 14.95 4.60 9.72
C GLU A 104 15.24 5.93 10.43
N ARG A 105 16.50 6.08 10.86
CA ARG A 105 16.95 7.36 11.44
C ARG A 105 16.86 8.47 10.39
N LEU A 106 16.29 9.61 10.77
CA LEU A 106 16.21 10.79 9.92
C LEU A 106 17.63 11.33 9.61
N THR A 107 17.94 11.48 8.32
CA THR A 107 19.22 12.02 7.82
C THR A 107 19.03 13.20 6.87
N MET A 108 17.78 13.58 6.55
CA MET A 108 17.47 14.69 5.65
C MET A 108 17.90 16.03 6.24
N LYS A 109 18.46 16.89 5.38
CA LYS A 109 18.85 18.25 5.76
C LYS A 109 17.63 19.15 5.93
N LYS A 110 17.71 20.12 6.86
CA LYS A 110 16.64 21.08 7.17
C LYS A 110 16.64 22.33 6.27
N GLY A 111 17.26 22.25 5.09
CA GLY A 111 17.33 23.38 4.16
C GLY A 111 18.52 23.31 3.20
N LEU A 112 18.72 24.42 2.48
CA LEU A 112 19.82 24.66 1.54
C LEU A 112 20.67 25.83 2.02
N ASP A 113 21.97 25.75 1.75
CA ASP A 113 22.93 26.81 2.03
C ASP A 113 23.92 26.91 0.88
N SER A 114 23.94 28.06 0.22
CA SER A 114 24.83 28.40 -0.88
C SER A 114 25.13 29.90 -0.85
N PRO A 115 26.12 30.41 -1.58
CA PRO A 115 26.42 31.84 -1.59
C PRO A 115 25.23 32.74 -1.95
N GLN A 116 24.31 32.26 -2.78
CA GLN A 116 23.16 33.03 -3.27
C GLN A 116 21.85 32.69 -2.55
N LEU A 117 21.80 31.61 -1.76
CA LEU A 117 20.55 31.12 -1.18
C LEU A 117 20.77 30.56 0.23
N ARG A 118 20.05 31.13 1.19
CA ARG A 118 19.89 30.56 2.52
C ARG A 118 18.43 30.23 2.74
N TYR A 119 18.10 28.95 2.72
CA TYR A 119 16.74 28.46 2.86
C TYR A 119 16.65 27.43 4.01
N ARG A 120 15.60 27.56 4.82
CA ARG A 120 15.30 26.64 5.94
C ARG A 120 13.83 26.36 6.01
N TYR A 121 13.49 25.17 6.43
CA TYR A 121 12.13 24.71 6.76
C TYR A 121 12.17 23.91 8.06
N GLU A 122 11.01 23.77 8.70
CA GLU A 122 10.90 22.97 9.91
C GLU A 122 10.90 21.48 9.58
N VAL A 123 11.54 20.67 10.43
CA VAL A 123 11.57 19.21 10.28
C VAL A 123 11.26 18.56 11.61
N ILE A 124 10.22 17.75 11.63
CA ILE A 124 9.76 16.99 12.78
C ILE A 124 9.99 15.51 12.50
N ASP A 125 10.80 14.85 13.34
CA ASP A 125 10.88 13.38 13.38
C ASP A 125 9.86 12.88 14.39
N MET A 126 8.84 12.16 13.94
CA MET A 126 7.78 11.65 14.81
C MET A 126 8.30 10.78 15.95
N ARG A 127 9.42 10.08 15.75
CA ARG A 127 10.06 9.25 16.77
C ARG A 127 10.72 10.06 17.90
N SER A 128 10.81 11.38 17.77
CA SER A 128 11.27 12.27 18.83
C SER A 128 10.13 12.83 19.67
N ILE A 129 8.89 12.55 19.31
CA ILE A 129 7.68 13.03 20.01
C ILE A 129 7.21 11.94 20.97
N ASP A 130 7.16 12.23 22.28
CA ASP A 130 6.57 11.30 23.26
C ASP A 130 5.12 11.01 22.87
N TYR A 131 4.81 9.72 22.60
CA TYR A 131 3.47 9.29 22.20
C TYR A 131 2.39 9.73 23.19
N ARG A 132 2.73 9.89 24.48
CA ARG A 132 1.79 10.31 25.53
C ARG A 132 1.24 11.70 25.30
N THR A 133 2.00 12.58 24.64
CA THR A 133 1.53 13.93 24.26
C THR A 133 0.32 13.84 23.33
N LEU A 134 0.36 12.94 22.36
CA LEU A 134 -0.74 12.69 21.42
C LEU A 134 -1.83 11.82 22.04
N TYR A 135 -1.43 10.84 22.86
CA TYR A 135 -2.35 9.97 23.59
C TYR A 135 -3.25 10.73 24.57
N ALA A 136 -2.78 11.83 25.16
CA ALA A 136 -3.57 12.67 26.06
C ALA A 136 -4.75 13.37 25.36
N SER A 137 -4.74 13.44 24.03
CA SER A 137 -5.82 14.05 23.25
C SER A 137 -7.09 13.19 23.27
N ASP A 138 -8.25 13.86 23.22
CA ASP A 138 -9.56 13.24 23.00
C ASP A 138 -9.97 13.27 21.52
N GLN A 139 -9.05 13.60 20.62
CA GLN A 139 -9.25 13.53 19.17
C GLN A 139 -8.74 12.17 18.64
N PRO A 140 -9.60 11.38 17.99
CA PRO A 140 -9.20 10.07 17.45
C PRO A 140 -8.02 10.14 16.48
N GLU A 141 -7.93 11.19 15.66
CA GLU A 141 -6.88 11.40 14.68
C GLU A 141 -5.51 11.63 15.34
N ALA A 142 -5.46 12.31 16.48
CA ALA A 142 -4.24 12.47 17.26
C ALA A 142 -3.74 11.13 17.82
N LEU A 143 -4.66 10.24 18.24
CA LEU A 143 -4.29 8.88 18.68
C LEU A 143 -3.69 8.04 17.55
N VAL A 144 -4.20 8.21 16.33
CA VAL A 144 -3.63 7.54 15.15
C VAL A 144 -2.18 7.97 14.93
N LEU A 145 -1.86 9.26 15.10
CA LEU A 145 -0.50 9.77 15.00
C LEU A 145 0.41 9.28 16.14
N ALA A 146 -0.15 8.98 17.31
CA ALA A 146 0.62 8.54 18.48
C ALA A 146 1.39 7.23 18.25
N ILE A 147 0.94 6.38 17.31
CA ILE A 147 1.64 5.14 16.95
C ILE A 147 3.04 5.39 16.35
N LEU A 148 3.26 6.58 15.80
CA LEU A 148 4.54 7.00 15.21
C LEU A 148 5.51 7.56 16.26
N GLY A 149 5.02 7.85 17.46
CA GLY A 149 5.78 8.51 18.52
C GLY A 149 6.85 7.64 19.17
N ASP A 150 7.60 8.26 20.07
CA ASP A 150 8.53 7.56 20.97
C ASP A 150 7.72 6.90 22.11
N PHE A 151 7.84 5.59 22.24
CA PHE A 151 7.19 4.83 23.30
C PHE A 151 7.97 4.85 24.62
N GLY A 152 9.22 5.33 24.59
CA GLY A 152 10.10 5.37 25.75
C GLY A 152 10.35 3.95 26.30
N ALA A 153 10.00 3.76 27.57
CA ALA A 153 10.13 2.46 28.23
C ALA A 153 8.89 1.55 28.10
N ASP A 154 7.82 2.01 27.44
CA ASP A 154 6.61 1.20 27.28
C ASP A 154 6.78 0.19 26.14
N GLU A 155 6.36 -1.04 26.41
CA GLU A 155 6.39 -2.12 25.43
C GLU A 155 5.43 -1.87 24.26
N PRO A 156 5.86 -2.02 23.00
CA PRO A 156 5.05 -1.74 21.82
C PRO A 156 3.66 -2.39 21.81
N PRO A 157 3.49 -3.70 22.17
CA PRO A 157 2.16 -4.30 22.22
C PRO A 157 1.22 -3.62 23.22
N THR A 158 1.76 -3.16 24.34
CA THR A 158 0.98 -2.45 25.36
C THR A 158 0.51 -1.09 24.89
N VAL A 159 1.38 -0.35 24.18
CA VAL A 159 1.03 0.96 23.61
C VAL A 159 -0.03 0.79 22.54
N VAL A 160 0.16 -0.14 21.59
CA VAL A 160 -0.81 -0.41 20.52
C VAL A 160 -2.18 -0.74 21.10
N ARG A 161 -2.24 -1.61 22.12
CA ARG A 161 -3.49 -1.96 22.79
C ARG A 161 -4.18 -0.73 23.39
N ARG A 162 -3.45 0.10 24.14
CA ARG A 162 -3.99 1.33 24.73
C ARG A 162 -4.53 2.30 23.68
N LEU A 163 -3.85 2.43 22.55
CA LEU A 163 -4.29 3.29 21.44
C LEU A 163 -5.60 2.79 20.86
N VAL A 164 -5.72 1.49 20.56
CA VAL A 164 -6.93 0.89 19.99
C VAL A 164 -8.11 0.96 20.97
N GLU A 165 -7.89 0.63 22.24
CA GLU A 165 -8.93 0.71 23.31
C GLU A 165 -9.47 2.14 23.44
N LYS A 166 -8.56 3.15 23.45
CA LYS A 166 -8.97 4.56 23.53
C LYS A 166 -9.68 5.01 22.25
N LEU A 167 -9.21 4.63 21.07
CA LEU A 167 -9.90 4.88 19.80
C LEU A 167 -11.33 4.35 19.83
N TYR A 168 -11.50 3.09 20.22
CA TYR A 168 -12.81 2.47 20.35
C TYR A 168 -13.72 3.26 21.31
N THR A 169 -13.18 3.72 22.44
CA THR A 169 -13.92 4.51 23.41
C THR A 169 -14.33 5.89 22.86
N LEU A 170 -13.43 6.57 22.15
CA LEU A 170 -13.68 7.93 21.62
C LEU A 170 -14.60 7.95 20.41
N THR A 171 -14.54 6.93 19.58
CA THR A 171 -15.41 6.84 18.39
C THR A 171 -16.82 6.35 18.75
N GLY A 172 -16.97 5.63 19.87
CA GLY A 172 -18.26 5.16 20.37
C GLY A 172 -19.04 4.37 19.33
N ALA A 173 -20.27 4.82 19.03
CA ALA A 173 -21.16 4.19 18.03
C ALA A 173 -20.85 4.59 16.58
N ASP A 174 -19.91 5.52 16.32
CA ASP A 174 -19.54 5.91 14.96
C ASP A 174 -18.58 4.89 14.33
N GLU A 175 -19.17 3.80 13.83
CA GLU A 175 -18.43 2.71 13.16
C GLU A 175 -17.64 3.19 11.93
N LYS A 176 -18.12 4.24 11.25
CA LYS A 176 -17.41 4.79 10.08
C LYS A 176 -16.11 5.46 10.51
N ARG A 177 -16.19 6.33 11.52
CA ARG A 177 -15.01 7.03 12.05
C ARG A 177 -14.00 6.07 12.66
N LEU A 178 -14.47 5.08 13.42
CA LEU A 178 -13.60 4.01 13.96
C LEU A 178 -12.85 3.31 12.83
N ARG A 179 -13.54 2.91 11.76
CA ARG A 179 -12.96 2.21 10.61
C ARG A 179 -11.91 3.07 9.89
N GLU A 180 -12.21 4.34 9.67
CA GLU A 180 -11.26 5.28 9.06
C GLU A 180 -9.99 5.44 9.91
N CYS A 181 -10.13 5.58 11.22
CA CYS A 181 -9.01 5.68 12.15
C CYS A 181 -8.18 4.39 12.23
N LEU A 182 -8.82 3.22 12.29
CA LEU A 182 -8.11 1.92 12.31
C LEU A 182 -7.37 1.67 11.00
N SER A 183 -7.95 2.02 9.85
CA SER A 183 -7.28 1.89 8.56
C SER A 183 -6.03 2.77 8.48
N MET A 184 -6.11 3.99 9.00
CA MET A 184 -4.98 4.89 9.06
C MET A 184 -3.92 4.40 10.06
N LEU A 185 -4.36 3.91 11.22
CA LEU A 185 -3.48 3.32 12.23
C LEU A 185 -2.69 2.13 11.65
N GLU A 186 -3.33 1.27 10.84
CA GLU A 186 -2.69 0.14 10.18
C GLU A 186 -1.60 0.58 9.19
N ILE A 187 -1.90 1.56 8.34
CA ILE A 187 -0.93 2.13 7.39
C ILE A 187 0.29 2.71 8.14
N LEU A 188 0.05 3.43 9.24
CA LEU A 188 1.12 4.03 10.03
C LEU A 188 1.88 3.00 10.88
N ALA A 189 1.22 1.94 11.35
CA ALA A 189 1.83 0.83 12.07
C ALA A 189 2.87 0.10 11.22
N ASP A 190 2.61 -0.02 9.90
CA ASP A 190 3.55 -0.64 8.97
C ASP A 190 4.89 0.10 8.92
N ASN A 191 4.88 1.42 8.95
CA ASN A 191 6.10 2.26 9.02
C ASN A 191 6.92 2.05 10.31
N ARG A 192 6.36 1.41 11.33
CA ARG A 192 7.00 1.13 12.61
C ARG A 192 7.18 -0.36 12.88
N HIS A 193 6.86 -1.22 11.90
CA HIS A 193 6.85 -2.69 12.01
C HIS A 193 5.94 -3.20 13.16
N LEU A 194 4.82 -2.50 13.39
CA LEU A 194 3.85 -2.79 14.45
C LEU A 194 2.56 -3.47 13.93
N THR A 195 2.51 -3.85 12.66
CA THR A 195 1.31 -4.42 12.02
C THR A 195 0.81 -5.67 12.75
N LEU A 196 1.71 -6.56 13.18
CA LEU A 196 1.35 -7.77 13.93
C LEU A 196 0.71 -7.42 15.28
N ASN A 197 1.30 -6.46 16.01
CA ASN A 197 0.75 -6.03 17.30
C ASN A 197 -0.64 -5.43 17.16
N LEU A 198 -0.90 -4.71 16.09
CA LEU A 198 -2.22 -4.17 15.79
C LEU A 198 -3.23 -5.27 15.47
N GLN A 199 -2.86 -6.23 14.62
CA GLN A 199 -3.72 -7.35 14.26
C GLN A 199 -4.09 -8.21 15.47
N GLU A 200 -3.12 -8.55 16.32
CA GLU A 200 -3.33 -9.28 17.56
C GLU A 200 -4.27 -8.51 18.51
N THR A 201 -4.06 -7.20 18.66
CA THR A 201 -4.90 -6.35 19.50
C THR A 201 -6.35 -6.30 18.98
N CYS A 202 -6.54 -6.11 17.70
CA CYS A 202 -7.88 -6.09 17.09
C CYS A 202 -8.60 -7.44 17.27
N ALA A 203 -7.88 -8.56 17.12
CA ALA A 203 -8.43 -9.90 17.36
C ALA A 203 -8.85 -10.10 18.83
N MET A 204 -8.02 -9.67 19.78
CA MET A 204 -8.32 -9.76 21.22
C MET A 204 -9.56 -8.93 21.61
N LEU A 205 -9.72 -7.76 21.02
CA LEU A 205 -10.86 -6.87 21.27
C LEU A 205 -12.10 -7.23 20.43
N GLN A 206 -12.07 -8.33 19.68
CA GLN A 206 -13.14 -8.79 18.77
C GLN A 206 -13.59 -7.71 17.78
N ILE A 207 -12.68 -6.83 17.40
CA ILE A 207 -12.93 -5.84 16.35
C ILE A 207 -12.96 -6.58 15.02
N ASN A 208 -14.09 -6.48 14.30
CA ASN A 208 -14.25 -7.16 13.02
C ASN A 208 -13.33 -6.57 11.94
N LEU A 209 -12.16 -7.20 11.76
CA LEU A 209 -11.15 -6.81 10.77
C LEU A 209 -11.62 -6.93 9.32
N GLU A 210 -12.60 -7.81 9.03
CA GLU A 210 -13.15 -8.00 7.67
C GLU A 210 -13.81 -6.72 7.12
N ARG A 211 -14.17 -5.79 8.00
CA ARG A 211 -14.74 -4.49 7.64
C ARG A 211 -13.68 -3.43 7.34
N LEU A 212 -12.39 -3.71 7.57
CA LEU A 212 -11.32 -2.76 7.25
C LEU A 212 -11.08 -2.71 5.74
N PRO A 213 -10.93 -1.53 5.14
CA PRO A 213 -10.63 -1.39 3.71
C PRO A 213 -9.36 -2.14 3.28
N SER A 214 -8.34 -2.17 4.11
CA SER A 214 -7.09 -2.90 3.89
C SER A 214 -7.30 -4.42 3.82
N TYR A 215 -8.17 -4.98 4.67
CA TYR A 215 -8.55 -6.40 4.61
C TYR A 215 -9.30 -6.72 3.30
N GLN A 216 -10.26 -5.88 2.92
CA GLN A 216 -11.01 -6.04 1.65
C GLN A 216 -10.08 -5.96 0.44
N ILE A 217 -9.18 -4.96 0.40
CA ILE A 217 -8.18 -4.83 -0.66
C ILE A 217 -7.20 -6.02 -0.66
N GLY A 218 -6.79 -6.49 0.52
CA GLY A 218 -5.93 -7.66 0.67
C GLY A 218 -6.60 -8.93 0.17
N MET A 219 -7.87 -9.12 0.48
CA MET A 219 -8.68 -10.25 0.02
C MET A 219 -8.91 -10.22 -1.50
N GLU A 220 -9.24 -9.04 -2.05
CA GLU A 220 -9.42 -8.84 -3.50
C GLU A 220 -8.12 -9.14 -4.27
N LYS A 221 -6.98 -8.59 -3.84
CA LYS A 221 -5.67 -8.89 -4.42
C LYS A 221 -5.23 -10.35 -4.23
N GLY A 222 -5.61 -10.94 -3.10
CA GLY A 222 -5.36 -12.36 -2.83
C GLY A 222 -6.15 -13.26 -3.77
N LEU A 223 -7.42 -12.93 -4.00
CA LEU A 223 -8.31 -13.62 -4.94
C LEU A 223 -7.81 -13.49 -6.39
N GLU A 224 -7.46 -12.27 -6.80
CA GLU A 224 -6.92 -11.99 -8.14
C GLU A 224 -5.63 -12.79 -8.41
N LYS A 225 -4.66 -12.73 -7.51
CA LYS A 225 -3.41 -13.52 -7.62
C LYS A 225 -3.65 -15.03 -7.53
N GLY A 226 -4.63 -15.46 -6.74
CA GLY A 226 -5.03 -16.87 -6.65
C GLY A 226 -5.63 -17.37 -7.95
N LEU A 227 -6.49 -16.57 -8.58
CA LEU A 227 -7.11 -16.85 -9.87
C LEU A 227 -6.07 -16.91 -11.01
N GLU A 228 -5.18 -15.90 -11.06
CA GLU A 228 -4.10 -15.85 -12.06
C GLU A 228 -3.19 -17.08 -11.98
N LYS A 229 -2.68 -17.39 -10.78
CA LYS A 229 -1.85 -18.59 -10.57
C LYS A 229 -2.61 -19.90 -10.82
N GLY A 230 -3.90 -19.93 -10.51
CA GLY A 230 -4.76 -21.08 -10.77
C GLY A 230 -4.94 -21.32 -12.29
N LEU A 231 -5.17 -20.24 -13.04
CA LEU A 231 -5.30 -20.27 -14.49
C LEU A 231 -4.00 -20.70 -15.17
N GLU A 232 -2.86 -20.11 -14.77
CA GLU A 232 -1.53 -20.45 -15.31
C GLU A 232 -1.21 -21.92 -15.10
N LYS A 233 -1.34 -22.44 -13.88
CA LYS A 233 -1.13 -23.85 -13.57
C LYS A 233 -2.13 -24.79 -14.26
N GLY A 234 -3.37 -24.32 -14.42
CA GLY A 234 -4.39 -25.06 -15.14
C GLY A 234 -4.08 -25.20 -16.62
N MET A 235 -3.64 -24.11 -17.25
CA MET A 235 -3.20 -24.11 -18.66
C MET A 235 -1.96 -24.97 -18.88
N GLU A 236 -0.93 -24.85 -18.03
CA GLU A 236 0.29 -25.65 -18.12
C GLU A 236 0.00 -27.16 -18.06
N LYS A 237 -0.74 -27.59 -17.03
CA LYS A 237 -1.16 -28.98 -16.88
C LYS A 237 -2.09 -29.49 -18.00
N GLY A 238 -2.96 -28.60 -18.50
CA GLY A 238 -3.85 -28.89 -19.61
C GLY A 238 -3.07 -29.10 -20.90
N MET A 239 -2.07 -28.24 -21.15
CA MET A 239 -1.20 -28.33 -22.34
C MET A 239 -0.30 -29.57 -22.29
N GLU A 240 0.30 -29.86 -21.12
CA GLU A 240 1.14 -31.07 -20.92
C GLU A 240 0.33 -32.36 -21.19
N LYS A 241 -0.83 -32.52 -20.56
CA LYS A 241 -1.72 -33.68 -20.78
C LYS A 241 -2.27 -33.75 -22.19
N GLY A 242 -2.58 -32.61 -22.81
CA GLY A 242 -3.02 -32.56 -24.20
C GLY A 242 -1.95 -32.97 -25.16
N MET A 243 -0.70 -32.56 -24.91
CA MET A 243 0.46 -32.93 -25.72
C MET A 243 0.81 -34.42 -25.57
N GLU A 244 0.79 -34.95 -24.35
CA GLU A 244 1.03 -36.38 -24.06
C GLU A 244 -0.01 -37.25 -24.78
N LYS A 245 -1.31 -36.99 -24.62
CA LYS A 245 -2.38 -37.72 -25.33
C LYS A 245 -2.29 -37.59 -26.85
N GLY A 246 -1.99 -36.38 -27.34
CA GLY A 246 -1.82 -36.14 -28.77
C GLY A 246 -0.64 -36.93 -29.37
N MET A 247 0.47 -37.07 -28.62
CA MET A 247 1.61 -37.88 -29.02
C MET A 247 1.27 -39.38 -29.02
N GLU A 248 0.59 -39.89 -27.97
CA GLU A 248 0.15 -41.30 -27.91
C GLU A 248 -0.82 -41.65 -29.04
N GLU A 249 -1.86 -40.84 -29.25
CA GLU A 249 -2.83 -41.05 -30.33
C GLU A 249 -2.18 -40.93 -31.73
N GLY A 250 -1.23 -40.00 -31.88
CA GLY A 250 -0.46 -39.82 -33.11
C GLY A 250 0.45 -40.99 -33.40
N ALA A 251 1.13 -41.51 -32.39
CA ALA A 251 1.98 -42.72 -32.50
C ALA A 251 1.14 -43.95 -32.83
N HIS A 252 -0.01 -44.13 -32.16
CA HIS A 252 -0.92 -45.24 -32.40
C HIS A 252 -1.50 -45.22 -33.83
N ARG A 253 -1.96 -44.06 -34.33
CA ARG A 253 -2.41 -43.90 -35.73
C ARG A 253 -1.33 -44.21 -36.75
N LYS A 254 -0.08 -43.80 -36.50
CA LYS A 254 1.05 -44.16 -37.38
C LYS A 254 1.32 -45.66 -37.37
N ALA A 255 1.29 -46.31 -36.20
CA ALA A 255 1.46 -47.73 -36.06
C ALA A 255 0.41 -48.53 -36.84
N LEU A 256 -0.86 -48.14 -36.77
CA LEU A 256 -1.96 -48.71 -37.55
C LEU A 256 -1.75 -48.54 -39.07
N ALA A 257 -1.37 -47.36 -39.53
CA ALA A 257 -1.10 -47.11 -40.94
C ALA A 257 0.10 -47.94 -41.48
N VAL A 258 1.11 -48.19 -40.63
CA VAL A 258 2.22 -49.10 -40.96
C VAL A 258 1.74 -50.54 -40.99
N ALA A 259 0.91 -50.95 -40.04
CA ALA A 259 0.34 -52.34 -40.03
C ALA A 259 -0.48 -52.64 -41.28
N GLU A 260 -1.32 -51.70 -41.75
CA GLU A 260 -2.08 -51.83 -42.99
C GLU A 260 -1.14 -52.05 -44.21
N ARG A 261 -0.07 -51.28 -44.30
CA ARG A 261 0.93 -51.46 -45.43
C ARG A 261 1.67 -52.78 -45.38
N LEU A 262 2.08 -53.23 -44.18
CA LEU A 262 2.75 -54.51 -44.00
C LEU A 262 1.79 -55.66 -44.32
N LEU A 263 0.51 -55.56 -43.97
CA LEU A 263 -0.50 -56.54 -44.34
C LEU A 263 -0.69 -56.65 -45.87
N ALA A 264 -0.67 -55.48 -46.55
CA ALA A 264 -0.69 -55.49 -48.06
C ALA A 264 0.55 -56.13 -48.69
N MET A 265 1.67 -56.13 -47.95
CA MET A 265 2.93 -56.82 -48.39
C MET A 265 2.99 -58.26 -47.97
N ASN A 266 1.89 -58.85 -47.46
CA ASN A 266 1.73 -60.28 -47.07
C ASN A 266 2.57 -60.68 -45.82
N PHE A 267 2.91 -59.78 -44.91
CA PHE A 267 3.47 -60.15 -43.63
C PHE A 267 2.40 -60.80 -42.72
N SER A 268 2.85 -61.72 -41.84
CA SER A 268 1.92 -62.35 -40.89
C SER A 268 1.50 -61.39 -39.77
N PRO A 269 0.34 -61.55 -39.14
CA PRO A 269 -0.09 -60.74 -38.04
C PRO A 269 0.92 -60.68 -36.89
N GLU A 270 1.63 -61.80 -36.60
CA GLU A 270 2.65 -61.84 -35.53
C GLU A 270 3.88 -61.03 -35.92
N GLN A 271 4.26 -61.01 -37.18
CA GLN A 271 5.38 -60.17 -37.67
C GLN A 271 5.01 -58.69 -37.63
N ILE A 272 3.74 -58.32 -37.96
CA ILE A 272 3.23 -56.99 -37.92
C ILE A 272 3.19 -56.48 -36.45
N ALA A 273 2.70 -57.28 -35.52
CA ALA A 273 2.69 -56.97 -34.09
C ALA A 273 4.10 -56.66 -33.54
N ALA A 274 5.10 -57.52 -33.97
CA ALA A 274 6.49 -57.35 -33.55
C ALA A 274 7.11 -56.01 -34.06
N ILE A 275 6.72 -55.57 -35.27
CA ILE A 275 7.28 -54.39 -35.93
C ILE A 275 6.58 -53.12 -35.40
N THR A 276 5.26 -53.13 -35.24
CA THR A 276 4.43 -51.95 -34.93
C THR A 276 4.20 -51.78 -33.44
N GLN A 277 4.49 -52.80 -32.64
CA GLN A 277 4.19 -52.87 -31.19
C GLN A 277 2.66 -52.78 -30.89
N LEU A 278 1.81 -52.98 -31.88
CA LEU A 278 0.37 -53.05 -31.70
C LEU A 278 -0.05 -54.42 -31.15
N PRO A 279 -1.05 -54.46 -30.27
CA PRO A 279 -1.67 -55.72 -29.87
C PRO A 279 -2.22 -56.48 -31.11
N LEU A 280 -2.14 -57.80 -31.11
CA LEU A 280 -2.66 -58.64 -32.22
C LEU A 280 -4.15 -58.37 -32.51
N THR A 281 -4.91 -57.96 -31.52
CA THR A 281 -6.34 -57.62 -31.61
C THR A 281 -6.62 -56.34 -32.42
N GLU A 282 -5.62 -55.47 -32.56
CA GLU A 282 -5.74 -54.20 -33.28
C GLU A 282 -5.12 -54.25 -34.69
N ILE A 283 -4.53 -55.35 -35.06
CA ILE A 283 -3.99 -55.52 -36.41
C ILE A 283 -5.15 -55.77 -37.38
N PRO A 284 -5.27 -54.98 -38.48
CA PRO A 284 -6.31 -55.17 -39.47
C PRO A 284 -6.21 -56.62 -40.09
N THR A 285 -7.34 -57.27 -40.19
CA THR A 285 -7.42 -58.55 -40.89
C THR A 285 -7.76 -58.35 -42.39
N LYS A 286 -7.18 -59.09 -43.30
CA LYS A 286 -7.57 -59.05 -44.71
C LYS A 286 -9.08 -59.35 -44.79
N ALA A 287 -9.87 -58.40 -45.24
CA ALA A 287 -11.20 -58.70 -45.68
C ALA A 287 -11.13 -59.63 -46.89
N HIS A 288 -11.72 -60.82 -46.77
CA HIS A 288 -11.86 -61.77 -47.84
C HIS A 288 -12.78 -61.26 -48.95
#